data_e698250a81792ec78f4eb7eb6d497244
#
_entry.id   e698250a81792ec78f4eb7eb6d497244
#
_cell.length_a   1.000
_cell.length_b   1.000
_cell.length_c   1.000
_cell.angle_alpha   90.00
_cell.angle_beta   90.00
_cell.angle_gamma   90.00
#
_symmetry.space_group_name_H-M   'P 1'
#
loop_
_entity.id
_entity.type
_entity.pdbx_description
1 polymer ?
#
loop_
_entity_poly.entity_id
_entity_poly.type
_entity_poly.pdbx_seq_one_letter_code
_entity_poly.pdbx_strand_id
1 'polypeptide(L)'
;MEDSDVERRVTAKVAWRFVPFLVLCYFVAYLDRVNVGFAKLTMDADVGLTDTMFGFGAGVFFLAYFLLEVPSNLALDRVGARRWIARIMFSWGLISGAMAFIPTIAARTGVSGEHTFYILRVLLGFAEAGFFPGVIFFLTLWFPAAYRARIIGYFMAAIPLSSALGSPVSASLLGLDGALGFKGWQWLFVAEAAPALVLALVTYFYLTDRPPDARWLETEERDWLVDRLAVENKARDSVSPASVLRSLYDPRVLAASLIYFGVVAALYGVGFWLPSIVKGFGVSIALTGWITAIPYAVGFVGMILWGLSSDSSMERIGHLSIALAIAAIGIGASAALDDPLLKMVALTFGAFGVFASLPIFWTLPTAILSGATAAAGIAAINSIGNLSGYFGPFVIGWIKDATGSFAWGLAAVAACPAAALIIALALGHDRALEKAPDGAHRV
;
A
#
# COMPACT_ATOMS: atom_id res chain seq x y z
N MET A 1 -21.39 33.43 1.62
CA MET A 1 -20.05 33.85 1.20
C MET A 1 -19.03 33.65 2.34
N GLU A 2 -19.35 34.08 3.58
CA GLU A 2 -18.51 33.84 4.78
C GLU A 2 -18.23 32.37 5.09
N ASP A 3 -19.26 31.53 5.04
CA ASP A 3 -19.15 30.08 5.37
C ASP A 3 -18.24 29.31 4.41
N SER A 4 -18.25 29.63 3.12
CA SER A 4 -17.37 29.01 2.10
C SER A 4 -15.89 29.41 2.25
N ASP A 5 -15.61 30.61 2.77
CA ASP A 5 -14.24 31.07 3.01
C ASP A 5 -13.66 30.45 4.30
N VAL A 6 -14.48 30.31 5.35
CA VAL A 6 -14.11 29.57 6.57
C VAL A 6 -13.84 28.11 6.23
N GLU A 7 -14.72 27.44 5.48
CA GLU A 7 -14.55 26.06 5.04
C GLU A 7 -13.21 25.85 4.32
N ARG A 8 -12.91 26.66 3.32
CA ARG A 8 -11.66 26.55 2.55
C ARG A 8 -10.43 26.80 3.41
N ARG A 9 -10.46 27.83 4.27
CA ARG A 9 -9.36 28.18 5.18
C ARG A 9 -9.09 27.08 6.19
N VAL A 10 -10.12 26.54 6.85
CA VAL A 10 -10.01 25.50 7.87
C VAL A 10 -9.52 24.20 7.24
N THR A 11 -10.12 23.80 6.12
CA THR A 11 -9.72 22.57 5.41
C THR A 11 -8.27 22.63 4.94
N ALA A 12 -7.83 23.77 4.41
CA ALA A 12 -6.42 23.96 4.02
C ALA A 12 -5.48 23.89 5.23
N LYS A 13 -5.83 24.52 6.35
CA LYS A 13 -5.02 24.53 7.59
C LYS A 13 -4.87 23.10 8.15
N VAL A 14 -5.96 22.34 8.18
CA VAL A 14 -5.97 20.92 8.60
C VAL A 14 -5.15 20.06 7.62
N ALA A 15 -5.31 20.29 6.30
CA ALA A 15 -4.58 19.54 5.28
C ALA A 15 -3.07 19.77 5.40
N TRP A 16 -2.61 21.02 5.48
CA TRP A 16 -1.19 21.32 5.63
C TRP A 16 -0.58 20.77 6.92
N ARG A 17 -1.37 20.65 7.98
CA ARG A 17 -0.90 20.07 9.24
C ARG A 17 -0.74 18.57 9.16
N PHE A 18 -1.73 17.84 8.63
CA PHE A 18 -1.72 16.38 8.75
C PHE A 18 -1.26 15.65 7.50
N VAL A 19 -1.62 16.12 6.29
CA VAL A 19 -1.38 15.35 5.07
C VAL A 19 0.10 15.13 4.77
N PRO A 20 0.99 16.15 4.80
CA PRO A 20 2.42 15.93 4.55
C PRO A 20 3.05 14.98 5.56
N PHE A 21 2.66 15.07 6.85
CA PHE A 21 3.15 14.21 7.90
C PHE A 21 2.70 12.76 7.72
N LEU A 22 1.43 12.54 7.42
CA LEU A 22 0.87 11.20 7.19
C LEU A 22 1.42 10.56 5.90
N VAL A 23 1.63 11.37 4.85
CA VAL A 23 2.32 10.94 3.62
C VAL A 23 3.75 10.47 3.95
N LEU A 24 4.48 11.21 4.78
CA LEU A 24 5.81 10.81 5.24
C LEU A 24 5.77 9.51 6.05
N CYS A 25 4.81 9.37 6.97
CA CYS A 25 4.63 8.13 7.73
C CYS A 25 4.34 6.94 6.81
N TYR A 26 3.50 7.13 5.79
CA TYR A 26 3.16 6.06 4.85
C TYR A 26 4.31 5.76 3.88
N PHE A 27 5.07 6.78 3.49
CA PHE A 27 6.31 6.61 2.73
C PHE A 27 7.28 5.68 3.45
N VAL A 28 7.53 5.91 4.74
CA VAL A 28 8.41 5.06 5.55
C VAL A 28 7.80 3.66 5.74
N ALA A 29 6.50 3.56 5.98
CA ALA A 29 5.82 2.27 6.12
C ALA A 29 5.94 1.44 4.84
N TYR A 30 5.78 2.06 3.67
CA TYR A 30 5.86 1.34 2.41
C TYR A 30 7.30 0.99 2.04
N LEU A 31 8.27 1.83 2.40
CA LEU A 31 9.70 1.53 2.27
C LEU A 31 10.05 0.25 3.06
N ASP A 32 9.70 0.20 4.33
CA ASP A 32 9.91 -0.98 5.20
C ASP A 32 9.19 -2.25 4.68
N ARG A 33 8.07 -2.09 4.00
CA ARG A 33 7.33 -3.22 3.44
C ARG A 33 8.03 -3.87 2.26
N VAL A 34 8.64 -3.08 1.39
CA VAL A 34 9.22 -3.56 0.12
C VAL A 34 10.73 -3.76 0.17
N ASN A 35 11.43 -3.24 1.20
CA ASN A 35 12.88 -3.33 1.36
C ASN A 35 13.41 -4.77 1.37
N VAL A 36 12.61 -5.72 1.85
CA VAL A 36 12.97 -7.15 1.88
C VAL A 36 13.29 -7.69 0.47
N GLY A 37 12.73 -7.11 -0.60
CA GLY A 37 13.06 -7.44 -1.98
C GLY A 37 14.49 -7.06 -2.35
N PHE A 38 15.02 -5.96 -1.80
CA PHE A 38 16.44 -5.59 -1.93
C PHE A 38 17.32 -6.42 -1.00
N ALA A 39 16.91 -6.62 0.26
CA ALA A 39 17.64 -7.45 1.21
C ALA A 39 17.90 -8.86 0.66
N LYS A 40 16.93 -9.45 -0.05
CA LYS A 40 17.04 -10.74 -0.72
C LYS A 40 18.32 -10.89 -1.52
N LEU A 41 18.76 -9.84 -2.22
CA LEU A 41 19.93 -9.89 -3.12
C LEU A 41 21.20 -10.40 -2.43
N THR A 42 21.30 -10.26 -1.12
CA THR A 42 22.47 -10.68 -0.33
C THR A 42 22.11 -11.48 0.93
N MET A 43 20.87 -11.41 1.41
CA MET A 43 20.39 -12.06 2.61
C MET A 43 20.20 -13.57 2.46
N ASP A 44 19.77 -14.03 1.28
CA ASP A 44 19.40 -15.44 1.05
C ASP A 44 20.52 -16.41 1.40
N ALA A 45 21.77 -16.08 1.05
CA ALA A 45 22.94 -16.92 1.35
C ALA A 45 23.22 -17.00 2.86
N ASP A 46 23.00 -15.91 3.61
CA ASP A 46 23.28 -15.84 5.05
C ASP A 46 22.17 -16.50 5.90
N VAL A 47 20.94 -16.52 5.39
CA VAL A 47 19.75 -17.04 6.09
C VAL A 47 19.36 -18.44 5.62
N GLY A 48 19.82 -18.84 4.43
CA GLY A 48 19.55 -20.15 3.82
C GLY A 48 18.16 -20.20 3.15
N LEU A 49 17.78 -19.14 2.42
CA LEU A 49 16.48 -19.06 1.75
C LEU A 49 16.56 -19.50 0.30
N THR A 50 15.59 -20.31 -0.15
CA THR A 50 15.27 -20.49 -1.56
C THR A 50 14.31 -19.40 -2.04
N ASP A 51 14.05 -19.34 -3.36
CA ASP A 51 13.09 -18.37 -3.90
C ASP A 51 11.67 -18.63 -3.38
N THR A 52 11.27 -19.91 -3.22
CA THR A 52 9.99 -20.30 -2.62
C THR A 52 9.89 -19.84 -1.16
N MET A 53 10.94 -20.11 -0.36
CA MET A 53 11.00 -19.72 1.05
C MET A 53 10.92 -18.19 1.21
N PHE A 54 11.65 -17.45 0.36
CA PHE A 54 11.55 -15.99 0.35
C PHE A 54 10.14 -15.52 -0.02
N GLY A 55 9.57 -16.06 -1.11
CA GLY A 55 8.22 -15.71 -1.56
C GLY A 55 7.15 -15.99 -0.49
N PHE A 56 7.26 -17.12 0.22
CA PHE A 56 6.40 -17.45 1.34
C PHE A 56 6.56 -16.44 2.49
N GLY A 57 7.80 -16.17 2.92
CA GLY A 57 8.07 -15.22 4.01
C GLY A 57 7.66 -13.79 3.66
N ALA A 58 7.88 -13.35 2.43
CA ALA A 58 7.39 -12.05 1.96
C ALA A 58 5.86 -11.98 2.00
N GLY A 59 5.20 -13.07 1.60
CA GLY A 59 3.75 -13.16 1.53
C GLY A 59 3.05 -13.37 2.88
N VAL A 60 3.62 -14.17 3.80
CA VAL A 60 2.96 -14.50 5.09
C VAL A 60 2.67 -13.25 5.95
N PHE A 61 3.42 -12.19 5.75
CA PHE A 61 3.13 -10.87 6.29
C PHE A 61 1.68 -10.44 6.03
N PHE A 62 1.18 -10.62 4.80
CA PHE A 62 -0.17 -10.19 4.42
C PHE A 62 -1.27 -11.05 5.05
N LEU A 63 -1.01 -12.34 5.28
CA LEU A 63 -1.93 -13.19 6.02
C LEU A 63 -2.07 -12.73 7.48
N ALA A 64 -0.95 -12.42 8.10
CA ALA A 64 -0.91 -11.89 9.46
C ALA A 64 -1.58 -10.50 9.55
N TYR A 65 -1.27 -9.63 8.60
CA TYR A 65 -1.89 -8.31 8.46
C TYR A 65 -3.42 -8.40 8.36
N PHE A 66 -3.92 -9.28 7.47
CA PHE A 66 -5.35 -9.52 7.28
C PHE A 66 -6.05 -9.94 8.60
N LEU A 67 -5.46 -10.85 9.36
CA LEU A 67 -6.07 -11.35 10.61
C LEU A 67 -6.27 -10.26 11.66
N LEU A 68 -5.35 -9.30 11.75
CA LEU A 68 -5.40 -8.24 12.77
C LEU A 68 -5.88 -6.88 12.25
N GLU A 69 -6.18 -6.73 10.98
CA GLU A 69 -6.63 -5.46 10.39
C GLU A 69 -7.90 -4.93 11.08
N VAL A 70 -8.94 -5.76 11.19
CA VAL A 70 -10.21 -5.37 11.84
C VAL A 70 -10.05 -5.17 13.35
N PRO A 71 -9.44 -6.09 14.12
CA PRO A 71 -9.18 -5.88 15.53
C PRO A 71 -8.36 -4.62 15.83
N SER A 72 -7.37 -4.32 15.00
CA SER A 72 -6.52 -3.13 15.15
C SER A 72 -7.31 -1.83 14.95
N ASN A 73 -8.21 -1.79 13.97
CA ASN A 73 -9.07 -0.62 13.74
C ASN A 73 -10.08 -0.40 14.88
N LEU A 74 -10.64 -1.46 15.44
CA LEU A 74 -11.51 -1.36 16.63
C LEU A 74 -10.74 -0.83 17.84
N ALA A 75 -9.48 -1.25 18.01
CA ALA A 75 -8.63 -0.73 19.07
C ALA A 75 -8.28 0.75 18.85
N LEU A 76 -8.03 1.16 17.61
CA LEU A 76 -7.76 2.56 17.24
C LEU A 76 -8.94 3.48 17.62
N ASP A 77 -10.17 3.07 17.35
CA ASP A 77 -11.38 3.85 17.70
C ASP A 77 -11.52 4.05 19.21
N ARG A 78 -11.17 3.03 20.02
CA ARG A 78 -11.24 3.07 21.49
C ARG A 78 -10.09 3.82 22.14
N VAL A 79 -8.87 3.62 21.65
CA VAL A 79 -7.62 4.12 22.29
C VAL A 79 -7.29 5.55 21.81
N GLY A 80 -7.78 5.92 20.63
CA GLY A 80 -7.44 7.15 19.92
C GLY A 80 -6.34 6.92 18.86
N ALA A 81 -6.48 7.64 17.74
CA ALA A 81 -5.61 7.48 16.58
C ALA A 81 -4.15 7.80 16.90
N ARG A 82 -3.90 8.87 17.65
CA ARG A 82 -2.57 9.33 18.04
C ARG A 82 -1.76 8.24 18.73
N ARG A 83 -2.33 7.62 19.76
CA ARG A 83 -1.65 6.57 20.56
C ARG A 83 -1.53 5.28 19.76
N TRP A 84 -2.57 4.92 19.04
CA TRP A 84 -2.61 3.64 18.35
C TRP A 84 -1.71 3.63 17.10
N ILE A 85 -1.71 4.69 16.28
CA ILE A 85 -0.80 4.82 15.13
C ILE A 85 0.65 4.86 15.62
N ALA A 86 0.95 5.63 16.69
CA ALA A 86 2.29 5.66 17.26
C ALA A 86 2.74 4.27 17.74
N ARG A 87 1.87 3.50 18.40
CA ARG A 87 2.14 2.10 18.80
C ARG A 87 2.41 1.22 17.60
N ILE A 88 1.59 1.32 16.54
CA ILE A 88 1.78 0.56 15.31
C ILE A 88 3.19 0.86 14.76
N MET A 89 3.52 2.14 14.56
CA MET A 89 4.80 2.56 14.00
C MET A 89 5.99 2.11 14.86
N PHE A 90 5.88 2.22 16.17
CA PHE A 90 6.93 1.78 17.08
C PHE A 90 7.15 0.26 17.05
N SER A 91 6.07 -0.52 17.13
CA SER A 91 6.16 -1.98 17.13
C SER A 91 6.67 -2.55 15.81
N TRP A 92 6.18 -2.00 14.65
CA TRP A 92 6.69 -2.46 13.37
C TRP A 92 8.16 -2.05 13.17
N GLY A 93 8.55 -0.81 13.53
CA GLY A 93 9.95 -0.36 13.41
C GLY A 93 10.92 -1.23 14.23
N LEU A 94 10.52 -1.66 15.45
CA LEU A 94 11.32 -2.59 16.23
C LEU A 94 11.45 -3.96 15.54
N ILE A 95 10.35 -4.50 15.01
CA ILE A 95 10.37 -5.83 14.39
C ILE A 95 11.10 -5.78 13.04
N SER A 96 10.89 -4.71 12.24
CA SER A 96 11.64 -4.49 11.01
C SER A 96 13.15 -4.43 11.29
N GLY A 97 13.57 -3.62 12.26
CA GLY A 97 14.98 -3.58 12.70
C GLY A 97 15.50 -4.93 13.22
N ALA A 98 14.65 -5.73 13.87
CA ALA A 98 15.02 -7.06 14.34
C ALA A 98 15.31 -8.05 13.20
N MET A 99 14.80 -7.82 12.00
CA MET A 99 15.14 -8.61 10.81
C MET A 99 16.64 -8.63 10.54
N ALA A 100 17.38 -7.55 10.85
CA ALA A 100 18.83 -7.48 10.72
C ALA A 100 19.56 -8.55 11.58
N PHE A 101 18.91 -9.05 12.61
CA PHE A 101 19.51 -9.97 13.58
C PHE A 101 19.02 -11.41 13.42
N ILE A 102 18.42 -11.78 12.28
CA ILE A 102 17.93 -13.14 12.00
C ILE A 102 18.99 -14.22 12.34
N PRO A 103 20.27 -14.14 11.87
CA PRO A 103 21.27 -15.15 12.19
C PRO A 103 21.57 -15.24 13.69
N THR A 104 21.59 -14.09 14.37
CA THR A 104 21.85 -14.02 15.83
C THR A 104 20.68 -14.61 16.63
N ILE A 105 19.44 -14.31 16.23
CA ILE A 105 18.23 -14.84 16.86
C ILE A 105 18.18 -16.35 16.64
N ALA A 106 18.41 -16.81 15.42
CA ALA A 106 18.46 -18.23 15.07
C ALA A 106 19.48 -18.99 15.92
N ALA A 107 20.71 -18.48 16.02
CA ALA A 107 21.77 -19.08 16.80
C ALA A 107 21.44 -19.15 18.31
N ARG A 108 20.74 -18.15 18.86
CA ARG A 108 20.37 -18.11 20.29
C ARG A 108 19.16 -18.95 20.64
N THR A 109 18.21 -19.09 19.72
CA THR A 109 16.94 -19.80 19.94
C THR A 109 16.99 -21.25 19.50
N GLY A 110 17.95 -21.63 18.66
CA GLY A 110 17.99 -22.94 17.99
C GLY A 110 16.97 -23.10 16.85
N VAL A 111 16.26 -22.02 16.49
CA VAL A 111 15.35 -21.98 15.35
C VAL A 111 16.15 -21.72 14.09
N SER A 112 15.81 -22.36 12.96
CA SER A 112 16.52 -22.08 11.70
C SER A 112 16.37 -20.63 11.23
N GLY A 113 17.30 -20.14 10.39
CA GLY A 113 17.22 -18.80 9.82
C GLY A 113 15.92 -18.57 9.04
N GLU A 114 15.49 -19.57 8.25
CA GLU A 114 14.23 -19.57 7.53
C GLU A 114 13.01 -19.37 8.44
N HIS A 115 12.88 -20.20 9.48
CA HIS A 115 11.74 -20.08 10.40
C HIS A 115 11.79 -18.79 11.22
N THR A 116 12.99 -18.29 11.56
CA THR A 116 13.16 -16.99 12.21
C THR A 116 12.69 -15.87 11.30
N PHE A 117 13.01 -15.95 9.99
CA PHE A 117 12.49 -15.01 8.98
C PHE A 117 10.96 -15.03 8.94
N TYR A 118 10.34 -16.22 8.86
CA TYR A 118 8.88 -16.34 8.83
C TYR A 118 8.21 -15.77 10.08
N ILE A 119 8.73 -16.08 11.27
CA ILE A 119 8.20 -15.60 12.54
C ILE A 119 8.26 -14.05 12.57
N LEU A 120 9.39 -13.46 12.20
CA LEU A 120 9.52 -12.00 12.16
C LEU A 120 8.58 -11.37 11.12
N ARG A 121 8.39 -11.99 9.95
CA ARG A 121 7.44 -11.52 8.93
C ARG A 121 5.98 -11.58 9.41
N VAL A 122 5.59 -12.64 10.13
CA VAL A 122 4.27 -12.75 10.77
C VAL A 122 4.09 -11.67 11.85
N LEU A 123 5.07 -11.52 12.73
CA LEU A 123 5.05 -10.48 13.78
C LEU A 123 4.99 -9.07 13.18
N LEU A 124 5.72 -8.83 12.08
CA LEU A 124 5.69 -7.56 11.36
C LEU A 124 4.30 -7.29 10.78
N GLY A 125 3.66 -8.29 10.17
CA GLY A 125 2.29 -8.20 9.68
C GLY A 125 1.30 -7.87 10.80
N PHE A 126 1.42 -8.51 11.96
CA PHE A 126 0.60 -8.20 13.14
C PHE A 126 0.85 -6.77 13.67
N ALA A 127 2.10 -6.34 13.70
CA ALA A 127 2.47 -5.02 14.20
C ALA A 127 1.98 -3.88 13.31
N GLU A 128 2.07 -4.05 11.98
CA GLU A 128 1.68 -3.05 10.98
C GLU A 128 0.17 -3.05 10.69
N ALA A 129 -0.53 -4.14 11.05
CA ALA A 129 -1.96 -4.29 10.80
C ALA A 129 -2.76 -3.10 11.33
N GLY A 130 -3.60 -2.53 10.46
CA GLY A 130 -4.45 -1.39 10.78
C GLY A 130 -3.80 -0.01 10.57
N PHE A 131 -2.55 0.09 10.11
CA PHE A 131 -1.93 1.39 9.84
C PHE A 131 -2.67 2.15 8.73
N PHE A 132 -2.75 1.56 7.53
CA PHE A 132 -3.41 2.20 6.39
C PHE A 132 -4.88 2.53 6.68
N PRO A 133 -5.75 1.56 7.04
CA PRO A 133 -7.14 1.87 7.34
C PRO A 133 -7.30 2.77 8.58
N GLY A 134 -6.38 2.72 9.52
CA GLY A 134 -6.36 3.62 10.69
C GLY A 134 -6.09 5.07 10.32
N VAL A 135 -5.16 5.31 9.38
CA VAL A 135 -4.92 6.66 8.84
C VAL A 135 -6.14 7.12 8.03
N ILE A 136 -6.73 6.26 7.20
CA ILE A 136 -7.98 6.60 6.47
C ILE A 136 -9.09 6.97 7.47
N PHE A 137 -9.27 6.19 8.53
CA PHE A 137 -10.23 6.51 9.58
C PHE A 137 -9.91 7.86 10.24
N PHE A 138 -8.65 8.11 10.62
CA PHE A 138 -8.23 9.40 11.16
C PHE A 138 -8.57 10.57 10.23
N LEU A 139 -8.30 10.44 8.93
CA LEU A 139 -8.65 11.46 7.94
C LEU A 139 -10.15 11.73 7.89
N THR A 140 -10.99 10.71 8.14
CA THR A 140 -12.44 10.91 8.20
C THR A 140 -12.92 11.70 9.43
N LEU A 141 -12.12 11.75 10.49
CA LEU A 141 -12.41 12.54 11.70
C LEU A 141 -12.05 14.02 11.51
N TRP A 142 -11.26 14.37 10.48
CA TRP A 142 -10.74 15.71 10.26
C TRP A 142 -11.22 16.37 8.97
N PHE A 143 -11.69 15.59 7.99
CA PHE A 143 -12.08 16.12 6.70
C PHE A 143 -13.53 15.80 6.36
N PRO A 144 -14.31 16.83 5.94
CA PRO A 144 -15.62 16.62 5.33
C PRO A 144 -15.55 15.68 4.12
N ALA A 145 -16.64 14.97 3.82
CA ALA A 145 -16.71 13.95 2.78
C ALA A 145 -16.25 14.47 1.40
N ALA A 146 -16.56 15.72 1.08
CA ALA A 146 -16.20 16.36 -0.19
C ALA A 146 -14.68 16.41 -0.46
N TYR A 147 -13.85 16.42 0.58
CA TYR A 147 -12.39 16.53 0.47
C TYR A 147 -11.66 15.19 0.60
N ARG A 148 -12.31 14.16 1.18
CA ARG A 148 -11.67 12.88 1.56
C ARG A 148 -11.02 12.16 0.39
N ALA A 149 -11.70 12.04 -0.75
CA ALA A 149 -11.19 11.32 -1.92
C ALA A 149 -9.85 11.91 -2.40
N ARG A 150 -9.76 13.25 -2.50
CA ARG A 150 -8.55 13.96 -2.90
C ARG A 150 -7.41 13.78 -1.89
N ILE A 151 -7.70 13.89 -0.59
CA ILE A 151 -6.72 13.72 0.49
C ILE A 151 -6.18 12.29 0.52
N ILE A 152 -7.05 11.28 0.38
CA ILE A 152 -6.67 9.88 0.31
C ILE A 152 -5.82 9.62 -0.94
N GLY A 153 -6.15 10.25 -2.07
CA GLY A 153 -5.35 10.17 -3.29
C GLY A 153 -3.90 10.66 -3.08
N TYR A 154 -3.71 11.78 -2.41
CA TYR A 154 -2.38 12.27 -2.05
C TYR A 154 -1.65 11.31 -1.10
N PHE A 155 -2.35 10.74 -0.14
CA PHE A 155 -1.79 9.77 0.78
C PHE A 155 -1.33 8.49 0.05
N MET A 156 -2.13 7.98 -0.89
CA MET A 156 -1.79 6.80 -1.67
C MET A 156 -0.61 7.02 -2.63
N ALA A 157 -0.37 8.26 -3.09
CA ALA A 157 0.77 8.58 -3.93
C ALA A 157 2.13 8.34 -3.24
N ALA A 158 2.14 8.22 -1.91
CA ALA A 158 3.33 7.79 -1.16
C ALA A 158 3.82 6.39 -1.58
N ILE A 159 2.95 5.50 -2.07
CA ILE A 159 3.29 4.11 -2.45
C ILE A 159 4.35 4.09 -3.57
N PRO A 160 4.07 4.56 -4.80
CA PRO A 160 5.06 4.56 -5.86
C PRO A 160 6.23 5.52 -5.59
N LEU A 161 5.99 6.62 -4.88
CA LEU A 161 7.04 7.57 -4.51
C LEU A 161 8.06 6.94 -3.56
N SER A 162 7.59 6.20 -2.55
CA SER A 162 8.44 5.45 -1.62
C SER A 162 9.31 4.42 -2.34
N SER A 163 8.72 3.65 -3.26
CA SER A 163 9.47 2.66 -4.03
C SER A 163 10.47 3.31 -5.00
N ALA A 164 10.10 4.44 -5.64
CA ALA A 164 10.99 5.14 -6.57
C ALA A 164 12.21 5.74 -5.87
N LEU A 165 12.01 6.41 -4.73
CA LEU A 165 13.11 7.03 -3.97
C LEU A 165 13.82 6.00 -3.07
N GLY A 166 13.08 5.02 -2.55
CA GLY A 166 13.62 3.98 -1.69
C GLY A 166 14.53 3.00 -2.40
N SER A 167 14.25 2.65 -3.67
CA SER A 167 15.08 1.67 -4.40
C SER A 167 16.56 2.05 -4.48
N PRO A 168 16.97 3.28 -4.85
CA PRO A 168 18.36 3.69 -4.80
C PRO A 168 18.94 3.74 -3.39
N VAL A 169 18.12 4.13 -2.40
CA VAL A 169 18.53 4.17 -0.99
C VAL A 169 18.82 2.76 -0.49
N SER A 170 17.89 1.82 -0.66
CA SER A 170 18.06 0.42 -0.25
C SER A 170 19.29 -0.21 -0.92
N ALA A 171 19.48 0.02 -2.22
CA ALA A 171 20.67 -0.45 -2.94
C ALA A 171 21.97 0.15 -2.41
N SER A 172 21.96 1.43 -2.01
CA SER A 172 23.13 2.11 -1.43
C SER A 172 23.47 1.53 -0.04
N LEU A 173 22.46 1.21 0.76
CA LEU A 173 22.64 0.58 2.08
C LEU A 173 23.25 -0.82 1.97
N LEU A 174 22.88 -1.59 0.95
CA LEU A 174 23.53 -2.87 0.65
C LEU A 174 25.04 -2.71 0.36
N GLY A 175 25.47 -1.55 -0.16
CA GLY A 175 26.87 -1.22 -0.37
C GLY A 175 27.70 -1.03 0.91
N LEU A 176 27.06 -0.94 2.08
CA LEU A 176 27.74 -0.84 3.39
C LEU A 176 28.17 -2.21 3.95
N ASP A 177 28.26 -3.24 3.10
CA ASP A 177 28.65 -4.60 3.50
C ASP A 177 30.00 -4.60 4.22
N GLY A 178 30.06 -5.23 5.41
CA GLY A 178 31.24 -5.27 6.28
C GLY A 178 31.43 -4.06 7.20
N ALA A 179 30.70 -2.95 6.99
CA ALA A 179 30.82 -1.77 7.86
C ALA A 179 30.34 -2.09 9.28
N LEU A 180 31.16 -1.76 10.29
CA LEU A 180 30.91 -2.06 11.71
C LEU A 180 30.61 -3.55 11.99
N GLY A 181 31.03 -4.46 11.12
CA GLY A 181 30.79 -5.90 11.26
C GLY A 181 29.41 -6.37 10.83
N PHE A 182 28.56 -5.48 10.28
CA PHE A 182 27.26 -5.84 9.75
C PHE A 182 27.35 -6.11 8.24
N LYS A 183 26.49 -7.05 7.75
CA LYS A 183 26.23 -7.25 6.34
C LYS A 183 25.40 -6.09 5.76
N GLY A 184 25.50 -5.84 4.45
CA GLY A 184 24.76 -4.78 3.79
C GLY A 184 23.24 -4.89 3.99
N TRP A 185 22.67 -6.09 3.92
CA TRP A 185 21.24 -6.31 4.16
C TRP A 185 20.81 -6.05 5.62
N GLN A 186 21.72 -6.22 6.59
CA GLN A 186 21.48 -5.85 7.98
C GLN A 186 21.41 -4.33 8.15
N TRP A 187 22.32 -3.60 7.50
CA TRP A 187 22.29 -2.14 7.46
C TRP A 187 20.97 -1.62 6.86
N LEU A 188 20.49 -2.26 5.80
CA LEU A 188 19.23 -1.90 5.17
C LEU A 188 18.07 -1.96 6.18
N PHE A 189 17.89 -3.06 6.90
CA PHE A 189 16.82 -3.18 7.89
C PHE A 189 16.97 -2.19 9.06
N VAL A 190 18.17 -2.01 9.61
CA VAL A 190 18.41 -1.09 10.73
C VAL A 190 18.18 0.37 10.31
N ALA A 191 18.73 0.78 9.17
CA ALA A 191 18.65 2.15 8.70
C ALA A 191 17.25 2.56 8.27
N GLU A 192 16.50 1.67 7.62
CA GLU A 192 15.15 1.97 7.16
C GLU A 192 14.10 1.83 8.27
N ALA A 193 14.33 1.01 9.30
CA ALA A 193 13.48 0.95 10.49
C ALA A 193 13.64 2.18 11.40
N ALA A 194 14.80 2.82 11.45
CA ALA A 194 15.06 3.94 12.35
C ALA A 194 14.09 5.14 12.14
N PRO A 195 13.77 5.59 10.91
CA PRO A 195 12.76 6.62 10.67
C PRO A 195 11.39 6.26 11.24
N ALA A 196 10.96 4.99 11.18
CA ALA A 196 9.68 4.55 11.73
C ALA A 196 9.62 4.77 13.25
N LEU A 197 10.69 4.46 13.98
CA LEU A 197 10.79 4.68 15.43
C LEU A 197 10.78 6.18 15.78
N VAL A 198 11.49 7.00 15.03
CA VAL A 198 11.46 8.47 15.20
C VAL A 198 10.06 9.02 14.94
N LEU A 199 9.45 8.64 13.81
CA LEU A 199 8.11 9.08 13.47
C LEU A 199 7.04 8.55 14.43
N ALA A 200 7.23 7.40 15.05
CA ALA A 200 6.35 6.92 16.13
C ALA A 200 6.30 7.91 17.31
N LEU A 201 7.46 8.39 17.76
CA LEU A 201 7.55 9.41 18.79
C LEU A 201 6.92 10.73 18.34
N VAL A 202 7.24 11.17 17.13
CA VAL A 202 6.65 12.39 16.57
C VAL A 202 5.12 12.25 16.46
N THR A 203 4.61 11.12 15.98
CA THR A 203 3.16 10.83 15.89
C THR A 203 2.48 11.02 17.24
N TYR A 204 3.09 10.48 18.30
CA TYR A 204 2.53 10.56 19.65
C TYR A 204 2.38 12.00 20.16
N PHE A 205 3.27 12.90 19.79
CA PHE A 205 3.22 14.31 20.25
C PHE A 205 2.52 15.24 19.24
N TYR A 206 2.57 14.93 17.96
CA TYR A 206 2.11 15.81 16.88
C TYR A 206 0.63 15.63 16.52
N LEU A 207 0.13 14.39 16.47
CA LEU A 207 -1.26 14.14 16.11
C LEU A 207 -2.20 14.60 17.23
N THR A 208 -3.35 15.11 16.84
CA THR A 208 -4.48 15.40 17.72
C THR A 208 -5.61 14.43 17.37
N ASP A 209 -6.24 13.78 18.35
CA ASP A 209 -7.19 12.70 18.09
C ASP A 209 -8.47 13.22 17.42
N ARG A 210 -9.01 14.33 17.90
CA ARG A 210 -10.31 14.88 17.42
C ARG A 210 -10.28 16.41 17.31
N PRO A 211 -11.12 17.01 16.44
CA PRO A 211 -11.23 18.46 16.30
C PRO A 211 -11.47 19.25 17.58
N PRO A 212 -12.32 18.80 18.55
CA PRO A 212 -12.49 19.52 19.82
C PRO A 212 -11.20 19.72 20.61
N ASP A 213 -10.22 18.83 20.45
CA ASP A 213 -8.92 18.88 21.14
C ASP A 213 -7.87 19.74 20.40
N ALA A 214 -8.24 20.34 19.28
CA ALA A 214 -7.34 21.10 18.39
C ALA A 214 -7.04 22.50 18.91
N ARG A 215 -6.10 22.62 19.84
CA ARG A 215 -5.67 23.92 20.42
C ARG A 215 -4.95 24.83 19.40
N TRP A 216 -4.59 24.32 18.24
CA TRP A 216 -3.93 25.02 17.14
C TRP A 216 -4.92 25.60 16.11
N LEU A 217 -6.23 25.31 16.25
CA LEU A 217 -7.33 25.98 15.54
C LEU A 217 -7.90 27.11 16.42
N GLU A 218 -8.31 28.19 15.78
CA GLU A 218 -9.08 29.25 16.41
C GLU A 218 -10.45 28.69 16.84
N THR A 219 -11.07 29.30 17.82
CA THR A 219 -12.34 28.80 18.39
C THR A 219 -13.41 28.68 17.30
N GLU A 220 -13.58 29.73 16.47
CA GLU A 220 -14.53 29.73 15.36
C GLU A 220 -14.25 28.63 14.34
N GLU A 221 -12.98 28.44 13.94
CA GLU A 221 -12.54 27.39 13.01
C GLU A 221 -12.83 25.98 13.56
N ARG A 222 -12.55 25.79 14.85
CA ARG A 222 -12.78 24.52 15.54
C ARG A 222 -14.26 24.22 15.64
N ASP A 223 -15.08 25.16 16.06
CA ASP A 223 -16.52 25.00 16.25
C ASP A 223 -17.18 24.72 14.89
N TRP A 224 -16.83 25.48 13.84
CA TRP A 224 -17.27 25.18 12.47
C TRP A 224 -16.96 23.73 12.04
N LEU A 225 -15.73 23.28 12.26
CA LEU A 225 -15.31 21.93 11.86
C LEU A 225 -16.07 20.84 12.64
N VAL A 226 -16.26 21.03 13.94
CA VAL A 226 -17.02 20.13 14.82
C VAL A 226 -18.46 20.01 14.34
N ASP A 227 -19.14 21.15 14.09
CA ASP A 227 -20.53 21.17 13.66
C ASP A 227 -20.70 20.53 12.28
N ARG A 228 -19.80 20.83 11.33
CA ARG A 228 -19.81 20.25 9.98
C ARG A 228 -19.68 18.74 10.01
N LEU A 229 -18.74 18.21 10.80
CA LEU A 229 -18.53 16.77 10.93
C LEU A 229 -19.63 16.08 11.74
N ALA A 230 -20.25 16.76 12.71
CA ALA A 230 -21.36 16.21 13.49
C ALA A 230 -22.58 15.93 12.61
N VAL A 231 -22.89 16.80 11.65
CA VAL A 231 -23.98 16.59 10.67
C VAL A 231 -23.74 15.32 9.84
N GLU A 232 -22.50 15.12 9.36
CA GLU A 232 -22.14 13.94 8.55
C GLU A 232 -22.12 12.64 9.39
N ASN A 233 -21.65 12.69 10.63
CA ASN A 233 -21.51 11.50 11.48
C ASN A 233 -22.85 10.93 11.97
N LYS A 234 -23.91 11.71 12.05
CA LYS A 234 -25.27 11.23 12.38
C LYS A 234 -25.80 10.20 11.36
N ALA A 235 -25.25 10.19 10.15
CA ALA A 235 -25.63 9.27 9.08
C ALA A 235 -24.78 7.98 9.05
N ARG A 236 -23.82 7.81 9.97
CA ARG A 236 -22.88 6.68 9.96
C ARG A 236 -23.30 5.58 10.91
N ASP A 237 -23.60 4.40 10.35
CA ASP A 237 -23.74 3.18 11.13
C ASP A 237 -22.37 2.56 11.46
N SER A 238 -22.29 1.88 12.61
CA SER A 238 -21.06 1.21 13.04
C SER A 238 -20.75 -0.02 12.19
N VAL A 239 -19.50 -0.14 11.73
CA VAL A 239 -18.99 -1.35 11.05
C VAL A 239 -18.79 -2.45 12.08
N SER A 240 -19.38 -3.61 11.87
CA SER A 240 -19.17 -4.82 12.67
C SER A 240 -18.56 -5.94 11.83
N PRO A 241 -17.83 -6.91 12.44
CA PRO A 241 -17.35 -8.08 11.70
C PRO A 241 -18.46 -8.85 10.97
N ALA A 242 -19.66 -8.90 11.56
CA ALA A 242 -20.81 -9.54 10.94
C ALA A 242 -21.31 -8.78 9.70
N SER A 243 -21.24 -7.43 9.70
CA SER A 243 -21.62 -6.63 8.55
C SER A 243 -20.61 -6.77 7.40
N VAL A 244 -19.31 -6.90 7.72
CA VAL A 244 -18.26 -7.20 6.73
C VAL A 244 -18.50 -8.55 6.07
N LEU A 245 -18.74 -9.60 6.88
CA LEU A 245 -19.04 -10.94 6.34
C LEU A 245 -20.30 -10.94 5.47
N ARG A 246 -21.36 -10.24 5.90
CA ARG A 246 -22.58 -10.12 5.10
C ARG A 246 -22.35 -9.42 3.76
N SER A 247 -21.49 -8.40 3.72
CA SER A 247 -21.18 -7.68 2.49
C SER A 247 -20.46 -8.55 1.44
N LEU A 248 -19.77 -9.62 1.84
CA LEU A 248 -19.15 -10.58 0.92
C LEU A 248 -20.15 -11.37 0.06
N TYR A 249 -21.42 -11.42 0.47
CA TYR A 249 -22.48 -12.03 -0.33
C TYR A 249 -23.06 -11.08 -1.40
N ASP A 250 -22.66 -9.79 -1.39
CA ASP A 250 -23.03 -8.86 -2.46
C ASP A 250 -22.13 -9.13 -3.69
N PRO A 251 -22.69 -9.50 -4.86
CA PRO A 251 -21.91 -9.76 -6.06
C PRO A 251 -21.02 -8.58 -6.50
N ARG A 252 -21.47 -7.33 -6.22
CA ARG A 252 -20.71 -6.12 -6.54
C ARG A 252 -19.48 -5.98 -5.66
N VAL A 253 -19.60 -6.27 -4.36
CA VAL A 253 -18.48 -6.30 -3.41
C VAL A 253 -17.49 -7.39 -3.81
N LEU A 254 -17.98 -8.57 -4.16
CA LEU A 254 -17.13 -9.67 -4.61
C LEU A 254 -16.39 -9.33 -5.91
N ALA A 255 -17.07 -8.76 -6.90
CA ALA A 255 -16.45 -8.33 -8.15
C ALA A 255 -15.37 -7.25 -7.90
N ALA A 256 -15.65 -6.23 -7.10
CA ALA A 256 -14.68 -5.22 -6.71
C ALA A 256 -13.49 -5.83 -5.93
N SER A 257 -13.75 -6.80 -5.04
CA SER A 257 -12.69 -7.52 -4.31
C SER A 257 -11.76 -8.29 -5.25
N LEU A 258 -12.31 -8.94 -6.27
CA LEU A 258 -11.52 -9.69 -7.26
C LEU A 258 -10.73 -8.76 -8.19
N ILE A 259 -11.29 -7.61 -8.57
CA ILE A 259 -10.53 -6.58 -9.32
C ILE A 259 -9.35 -6.10 -8.47
N TYR A 260 -9.60 -5.74 -7.21
CA TYR A 260 -8.54 -5.24 -6.32
C TYR A 260 -7.50 -6.32 -6.02
N PHE A 261 -7.93 -7.58 -5.84
CA PHE A 261 -7.02 -8.72 -5.74
C PHE A 261 -6.08 -8.80 -6.94
N GLY A 262 -6.59 -8.65 -8.17
CA GLY A 262 -5.79 -8.68 -9.39
C GLY A 262 -4.75 -7.56 -9.45
N VAL A 263 -5.13 -6.34 -9.06
CA VAL A 263 -4.22 -5.18 -9.01
C VAL A 263 -3.13 -5.39 -7.97
N VAL A 264 -3.49 -5.79 -6.76
CA VAL A 264 -2.56 -5.94 -5.63
C VAL A 264 -1.64 -7.16 -5.81
N ALA A 265 -2.12 -8.25 -6.44
CA ALA A 265 -1.27 -9.38 -6.81
C ALA A 265 -0.14 -8.97 -7.76
N ALA A 266 -0.45 -8.14 -8.75
CA ALA A 266 0.55 -7.59 -9.67
C ALA A 266 1.49 -6.62 -8.94
N LEU A 267 0.96 -5.75 -8.10
CA LEU A 267 1.73 -4.76 -7.34
C LEU A 267 2.81 -5.43 -6.48
N TYR A 268 2.45 -6.37 -5.63
CA TYR A 268 3.39 -7.03 -4.73
C TYR A 268 4.14 -8.18 -5.38
N GLY A 269 3.51 -8.90 -6.32
CA GLY A 269 4.17 -9.95 -7.08
C GLY A 269 5.38 -9.41 -7.83
N VAL A 270 5.20 -8.36 -8.62
CA VAL A 270 6.32 -7.72 -9.32
C VAL A 270 7.22 -6.97 -8.34
N GLY A 271 6.63 -6.23 -7.38
CA GLY A 271 7.35 -5.33 -6.48
C GLY A 271 8.46 -6.02 -5.67
N PHE A 272 8.19 -7.17 -5.06
CA PHE A 272 9.19 -7.89 -4.27
C PHE A 272 10.29 -8.55 -5.12
N TRP A 273 9.98 -8.90 -6.37
CA TRP A 273 10.93 -9.60 -7.24
C TRP A 273 11.68 -8.69 -8.22
N LEU A 274 11.22 -7.45 -8.41
CA LEU A 274 11.82 -6.52 -9.37
C LEU A 274 13.33 -6.28 -9.14
N PRO A 275 13.82 -6.08 -7.88
CA PRO A 275 15.26 -5.97 -7.64
C PRO A 275 16.04 -7.22 -8.12
N SER A 276 15.50 -8.43 -7.87
CA SER A 276 16.12 -9.70 -8.29
C SER A 276 16.12 -9.86 -9.81
N ILE A 277 15.02 -9.48 -10.48
CA ILE A 277 14.91 -9.49 -11.94
C ILE A 277 15.96 -8.56 -12.55
N VAL A 278 16.07 -7.33 -12.05
CA VAL A 278 17.05 -6.34 -12.53
C VAL A 278 18.48 -6.79 -12.23
N LYS A 279 18.73 -7.35 -11.05
CA LYS A 279 20.04 -7.91 -10.70
C LYS A 279 20.45 -9.05 -11.64
N GLY A 280 19.48 -9.83 -12.10
CA GLY A 280 19.67 -10.89 -13.11
C GLY A 280 20.21 -10.39 -14.47
N PHE A 281 20.16 -9.09 -14.76
CA PHE A 281 20.78 -8.50 -15.94
C PHE A 281 22.30 -8.34 -15.84
N GLY A 282 22.92 -8.77 -14.72
CA GLY A 282 24.37 -8.68 -14.52
C GLY A 282 24.88 -7.30 -14.07
N VAL A 283 23.98 -6.37 -13.74
CA VAL A 283 24.34 -5.02 -13.29
C VAL A 283 24.80 -4.99 -11.82
N SER A 284 25.52 -3.93 -11.43
CA SER A 284 25.90 -3.73 -10.04
C SER A 284 24.69 -3.51 -9.13
N ILE A 285 24.84 -3.73 -7.81
CA ILE A 285 23.77 -3.49 -6.83
C ILE A 285 23.30 -2.02 -6.89
N ALA A 286 24.23 -1.07 -6.96
CA ALA A 286 23.89 0.35 -7.06
C ALA A 286 23.05 0.66 -8.30
N LEU A 287 23.44 0.11 -9.48
CA LEU A 287 22.68 0.30 -10.72
C LEU A 287 21.33 -0.42 -10.68
N THR A 288 21.23 -1.57 -9.98
CA THR A 288 19.97 -2.27 -9.71
C THR A 288 18.97 -1.34 -9.03
N GLY A 289 19.39 -0.56 -8.02
CA GLY A 289 18.54 0.40 -7.33
C GLY A 289 17.97 1.47 -8.28
N TRP A 290 18.81 2.08 -9.10
CA TRP A 290 18.37 3.11 -10.05
C TRP A 290 17.46 2.57 -11.14
N ILE A 291 17.77 1.42 -11.72
CA ILE A 291 16.93 0.79 -12.74
C ILE A 291 15.57 0.38 -12.14
N THR A 292 15.57 -0.18 -10.93
CA THR A 292 14.34 -0.56 -10.21
C THR A 292 13.46 0.64 -9.90
N ALA A 293 14.02 1.83 -9.70
CA ALA A 293 13.27 3.06 -9.45
C ALA A 293 12.43 3.52 -10.66
N ILE A 294 12.84 3.21 -11.90
CA ILE A 294 12.22 3.71 -13.14
C ILE A 294 10.73 3.32 -13.23
N PRO A 295 10.34 2.04 -13.13
CA PRO A 295 8.93 1.66 -13.17
C PRO A 295 8.07 2.37 -12.13
N TYR A 296 8.60 2.57 -10.92
CA TYR A 296 7.88 3.25 -9.86
C TYR A 296 7.73 4.74 -10.09
N ALA A 297 8.77 5.40 -10.61
CA ALA A 297 8.71 6.82 -10.98
C ALA A 297 7.69 7.06 -12.11
N VAL A 298 7.69 6.22 -13.13
CA VAL A 298 6.69 6.26 -14.20
C VAL A 298 5.30 5.92 -13.67
N GLY A 299 5.18 4.95 -12.76
CA GLY A 299 3.94 4.62 -12.08
C GLY A 299 3.39 5.76 -11.22
N PHE A 300 4.26 6.50 -10.52
CA PHE A 300 3.88 7.70 -9.76
C PHE A 300 3.27 8.79 -10.65
N VAL A 301 3.95 9.12 -11.74
CA VAL A 301 3.46 10.10 -12.72
C VAL A 301 2.16 9.60 -13.37
N GLY A 302 2.12 8.31 -13.75
CA GLY A 302 0.94 7.67 -14.32
C GLY A 302 -0.27 7.72 -13.39
N MET A 303 -0.08 7.42 -12.11
CA MET A 303 -1.13 7.47 -11.09
C MET A 303 -1.80 8.85 -11.04
N ILE A 304 -1.00 9.92 -11.09
CA ILE A 304 -1.51 11.29 -11.02
C ILE A 304 -2.21 11.67 -12.34
N LEU A 305 -1.52 11.53 -13.47
CA LEU A 305 -2.04 11.99 -14.76
C LEU A 305 -3.26 11.20 -15.20
N TRP A 306 -3.27 9.88 -14.97
CA TRP A 306 -4.38 9.01 -15.34
C TRP A 306 -5.60 9.25 -14.45
N GLY A 307 -5.39 9.52 -13.15
CA GLY A 307 -6.44 9.93 -12.22
C GLY A 307 -7.08 11.25 -12.66
N LEU A 308 -6.27 12.26 -12.99
CA LEU A 308 -6.76 13.55 -13.49
C LEU A 308 -7.52 13.40 -14.81
N SER A 309 -7.07 12.54 -15.72
CA SER A 309 -7.78 12.24 -16.97
C SER A 309 -9.15 11.64 -16.71
N SER A 310 -9.23 10.64 -15.82
CA SER A 310 -10.49 10.02 -15.42
C SER A 310 -11.45 11.02 -14.74
N ASP A 311 -10.90 11.92 -13.90
CA ASP A 311 -11.70 12.95 -13.23
C ASP A 311 -12.24 13.99 -14.23
N SER A 312 -11.44 14.39 -15.22
CA SER A 312 -11.84 15.38 -16.22
C SER A 312 -12.91 14.86 -17.19
N SER A 313 -12.85 13.58 -17.53
CA SER A 313 -13.81 12.92 -18.42
C SER A 313 -15.04 12.36 -17.69
N MET A 314 -15.00 12.31 -16.34
CA MET A 314 -16.01 11.64 -15.50
C MET A 314 -16.25 10.18 -15.90
N GLU A 315 -15.26 9.54 -16.49
CA GLU A 315 -15.31 8.17 -16.99
C GLU A 315 -14.38 7.31 -16.13
N ARG A 316 -14.88 6.22 -15.53
CA ARG A 316 -14.15 5.39 -14.57
C ARG A 316 -13.82 4.00 -15.12
N ILE A 317 -14.81 3.33 -15.71
CA ILE A 317 -14.67 1.92 -16.11
C ILE A 317 -13.70 1.76 -17.27
N GLY A 318 -13.74 2.60 -18.28
CA GLY A 318 -12.82 2.54 -19.41
C GLY A 318 -11.38 2.88 -19.00
N HIS A 319 -11.20 3.93 -18.16
CA HIS A 319 -9.87 4.27 -17.64
C HIS A 319 -9.28 3.13 -16.79
N LEU A 320 -10.10 2.49 -15.93
CA LEU A 320 -9.69 1.32 -15.16
C LEU A 320 -9.35 0.15 -16.09
N SER A 321 -10.19 -0.13 -17.06
CA SER A 321 -10.00 -1.24 -18.01
C SER A 321 -8.74 -1.06 -18.86
N ILE A 322 -8.47 0.15 -19.35
CA ILE A 322 -7.24 0.46 -20.09
C ILE A 322 -6.02 0.29 -19.19
N ALA A 323 -6.05 0.79 -17.96
CA ALA A 323 -4.96 0.63 -16.99
C ALA A 323 -4.68 -0.85 -16.68
N LEU A 324 -5.73 -1.66 -16.46
CA LEU A 324 -5.61 -3.10 -16.22
C LEU A 324 -5.07 -3.84 -17.46
N ALA A 325 -5.49 -3.45 -18.68
CA ALA A 325 -4.96 -4.00 -19.92
C ALA A 325 -3.47 -3.70 -20.07
N ILE A 326 -3.04 -2.46 -19.80
CA ILE A 326 -1.63 -2.06 -19.83
C ILE A 326 -0.84 -2.86 -18.78
N ALA A 327 -1.37 -3.05 -17.57
CA ALA A 327 -0.74 -3.86 -16.53
C ALA A 327 -0.56 -5.31 -16.98
N ALA A 328 -1.62 -5.96 -17.49
CA ALA A 328 -1.59 -7.34 -17.93
C ALA A 328 -0.63 -7.56 -19.12
N ILE A 329 -0.72 -6.69 -20.14
CA ILE A 329 0.13 -6.77 -21.34
C ILE A 329 1.59 -6.49 -20.97
N GLY A 330 1.86 -5.43 -20.18
CA GLY A 330 3.22 -5.07 -19.81
C GLY A 330 3.93 -6.16 -19.01
N ILE A 331 3.27 -6.68 -17.95
CA ILE A 331 3.84 -7.76 -17.15
C ILE A 331 3.93 -9.06 -17.98
N GLY A 332 2.89 -9.39 -18.77
CA GLY A 332 2.88 -10.58 -19.63
C GLY A 332 3.94 -10.53 -20.73
N ALA A 333 4.11 -9.40 -21.40
CA ALA A 333 5.17 -9.22 -22.40
C ALA A 333 6.57 -9.36 -21.78
N SER A 334 6.78 -8.84 -20.55
CA SER A 334 8.06 -8.99 -19.85
C SER A 334 8.44 -10.46 -19.60
N ALA A 335 7.45 -11.35 -19.49
CA ALA A 335 7.67 -12.79 -19.32
C ALA A 335 8.29 -13.43 -20.58
N ALA A 336 7.95 -12.93 -21.76
CA ALA A 336 8.39 -13.46 -23.07
C ALA A 336 9.67 -12.79 -23.61
N LEU A 337 10.14 -11.72 -22.97
CA LEU A 337 11.29 -10.94 -23.45
C LEU A 337 12.55 -11.34 -22.68
N ASP A 338 13.63 -11.66 -23.39
CA ASP A 338 14.95 -11.97 -22.81
C ASP A 338 15.86 -10.75 -22.77
N ASP A 339 15.69 -9.81 -23.70
CA ASP A 339 16.48 -8.57 -23.72
C ASP A 339 16.18 -7.71 -22.49
N PRO A 340 17.21 -7.32 -21.69
CA PRO A 340 17.01 -6.58 -20.46
C PRO A 340 16.29 -5.23 -20.64
N LEU A 341 16.60 -4.50 -21.73
CA LEU A 341 15.99 -3.20 -21.99
C LEU A 341 14.51 -3.35 -22.34
N LEU A 342 14.17 -4.25 -23.23
CA LEU A 342 12.79 -4.51 -23.64
C LEU A 342 11.98 -5.05 -22.48
N LYS A 343 12.55 -5.93 -21.66
CA LYS A 343 11.92 -6.44 -20.43
C LYS A 343 11.62 -5.30 -19.44
N MET A 344 12.56 -4.39 -19.22
CA MET A 344 12.35 -3.23 -18.35
C MET A 344 11.32 -2.26 -18.90
N VAL A 345 11.30 -2.02 -20.21
CA VAL A 345 10.25 -1.22 -20.85
C VAL A 345 8.87 -1.85 -20.59
N ALA A 346 8.74 -3.15 -20.82
CA ALA A 346 7.51 -3.89 -20.60
C ALA A 346 7.06 -3.84 -19.11
N LEU A 347 7.98 -4.06 -18.16
CA LEU A 347 7.71 -3.95 -16.73
C LEU A 347 7.34 -2.52 -16.33
N THR A 348 7.90 -1.50 -16.96
CA THR A 348 7.58 -0.10 -16.72
C THR A 348 6.14 0.22 -17.17
N PHE A 349 5.73 -0.28 -18.34
CA PHE A 349 4.32 -0.20 -18.76
C PHE A 349 3.40 -0.97 -17.81
N GLY A 350 3.81 -2.17 -17.37
CA GLY A 350 3.08 -2.93 -16.37
C GLY A 350 2.87 -2.16 -15.07
N ALA A 351 3.93 -1.55 -14.55
CA ALA A 351 3.87 -0.72 -13.35
C ALA A 351 2.98 0.52 -13.53
N PHE A 352 3.10 1.20 -14.69
CA PHE A 352 2.18 2.30 -15.03
C PHE A 352 0.73 1.85 -14.90
N GLY A 353 0.36 0.72 -15.53
CA GLY A 353 -1.02 0.21 -15.49
C GLY A 353 -1.48 -0.12 -14.07
N VAL A 354 -0.64 -0.79 -13.27
CA VAL A 354 -0.95 -1.11 -11.87
C VAL A 354 -1.20 0.15 -11.06
N PHE A 355 -0.29 1.13 -11.08
CA PHE A 355 -0.43 2.35 -10.30
C PHE A 355 -1.54 3.27 -10.79
N ALA A 356 -1.75 3.38 -12.10
CA ALA A 356 -2.84 4.15 -12.70
C ALA A 356 -4.23 3.60 -12.35
N SER A 357 -4.34 2.28 -12.14
CA SER A 357 -5.62 1.65 -11.77
C SER A 357 -6.06 1.95 -10.33
N LEU A 358 -5.11 2.16 -9.40
CA LEU A 358 -5.41 2.28 -7.97
C LEU A 358 -6.36 3.43 -7.60
N PRO A 359 -6.12 4.70 -7.98
CA PRO A 359 -7.01 5.80 -7.60
C PRO A 359 -8.39 5.63 -8.23
N ILE A 360 -8.46 5.18 -9.48
CA ILE A 360 -9.72 4.99 -10.20
C ILE A 360 -10.52 3.85 -9.58
N PHE A 361 -9.87 2.74 -9.26
CA PHE A 361 -10.52 1.62 -8.60
C PHE A 361 -11.24 2.06 -7.33
N TRP A 362 -10.59 2.84 -6.46
CA TRP A 362 -11.18 3.24 -5.18
C TRP A 362 -12.36 4.22 -5.30
N THR A 363 -12.61 4.79 -6.48
CA THR A 363 -13.84 5.56 -6.72
C THR A 363 -15.07 4.65 -6.90
N LEU A 364 -14.90 3.42 -7.41
CA LEU A 364 -16.00 2.50 -7.71
C LEU A 364 -16.73 2.00 -6.44
N PRO A 365 -16.04 1.47 -5.39
CA PRO A 365 -16.71 1.05 -4.17
C PRO A 365 -17.54 2.15 -3.51
N THR A 366 -17.05 3.39 -3.56
CA THR A 366 -17.74 4.55 -2.96
C THR A 366 -18.97 4.97 -3.75
N ALA A 367 -19.03 4.68 -5.05
CA ALA A 367 -20.17 4.94 -5.89
C ALA A 367 -21.24 3.82 -5.84
N ILE A 368 -20.80 2.55 -5.72
CA ILE A 368 -21.67 1.37 -5.70
C ILE A 368 -22.33 1.17 -4.34
N LEU A 369 -21.58 1.44 -3.26
CA LEU A 369 -21.98 1.12 -1.90
C LEU A 369 -22.44 2.38 -1.17
N SER A 370 -23.62 2.33 -0.58
CA SER A 370 -24.22 3.44 0.18
C SER A 370 -24.60 3.04 1.60
N GLY A 371 -24.66 4.01 2.50
CA GLY A 371 -25.07 3.79 3.88
C GLY A 371 -24.16 2.87 4.69
N ALA A 372 -24.74 2.09 5.62
CA ALA A 372 -24.02 1.18 6.51
C ALA A 372 -23.22 0.09 5.80
N THR A 373 -23.65 -0.32 4.60
CA THR A 373 -22.99 -1.37 3.82
C THR A 373 -21.71 -0.89 3.14
N ALA A 374 -21.57 0.43 2.91
CA ALA A 374 -20.40 1.00 2.24
C ALA A 374 -19.10 0.74 3.02
N ALA A 375 -19.07 1.08 4.30
CA ALA A 375 -17.87 0.91 5.12
C ALA A 375 -17.48 -0.57 5.29
N ALA A 376 -18.49 -1.45 5.46
CA ALA A 376 -18.27 -2.89 5.55
C ALA A 376 -17.77 -3.48 4.23
N GLY A 377 -18.36 -3.07 3.10
CA GLY A 377 -17.94 -3.50 1.77
C GLY A 377 -16.53 -3.03 1.42
N ILE A 378 -16.17 -1.78 1.71
CA ILE A 378 -14.81 -1.24 1.52
C ILE A 378 -13.78 -2.04 2.34
N ALA A 379 -14.11 -2.36 3.60
CA ALA A 379 -13.25 -3.17 4.44
C ALA A 379 -13.06 -4.59 3.86
N ALA A 380 -14.13 -5.22 3.38
CA ALA A 380 -14.08 -6.53 2.75
C ALA A 380 -13.21 -6.52 1.47
N ILE A 381 -13.39 -5.52 0.62
CA ILE A 381 -12.61 -5.34 -0.61
C ILE A 381 -11.12 -5.18 -0.28
N ASN A 382 -10.79 -4.33 0.69
CA ASN A 382 -9.39 -4.13 1.10
C ASN A 382 -8.77 -5.39 1.66
N SER A 383 -9.49 -6.10 2.51
CA SER A 383 -9.01 -7.33 3.15
C SER A 383 -8.76 -8.44 2.13
N ILE A 384 -9.68 -8.69 1.20
CA ILE A 384 -9.48 -9.68 0.13
C ILE A 384 -8.36 -9.27 -0.81
N GLY A 385 -8.29 -7.98 -1.18
CA GLY A 385 -7.22 -7.46 -2.02
C GLY A 385 -5.85 -7.69 -1.38
N ASN A 386 -5.69 -7.41 -0.08
CA ASN A 386 -4.44 -7.60 0.63
C ASN A 386 -4.01 -9.08 0.71
N LEU A 387 -4.94 -10.04 0.71
CA LEU A 387 -4.59 -11.47 0.63
C LEU A 387 -3.80 -11.82 -0.64
N SER A 388 -3.98 -11.08 -1.73
CA SER A 388 -3.20 -11.27 -2.95
C SER A 388 -1.71 -10.91 -2.79
N GLY A 389 -1.38 -10.10 -1.79
CA GLY A 389 0.00 -9.83 -1.40
C GLY A 389 0.75 -11.07 -0.90
N TYR A 390 0.03 -12.11 -0.43
CA TYR A 390 0.60 -13.44 -0.22
C TYR A 390 0.77 -14.19 -1.54
N PHE A 391 -0.27 -14.19 -2.37
CA PHE A 391 -0.31 -14.97 -3.60
C PHE A 391 0.80 -14.58 -4.59
N GLY A 392 0.94 -13.29 -4.91
CA GLY A 392 1.87 -12.81 -5.93
C GLY A 392 3.34 -13.22 -5.67
N PRO A 393 3.93 -12.82 -4.53
CA PRO A 393 5.32 -13.18 -4.22
C PRO A 393 5.57 -14.68 -4.09
N PHE A 394 4.65 -15.40 -3.47
CA PHE A 394 4.78 -16.86 -3.28
C PHE A 394 4.77 -17.61 -4.61
N VAL A 395 3.83 -17.31 -5.51
CA VAL A 395 3.69 -17.97 -6.81
C VAL A 395 4.93 -17.72 -7.67
N ILE A 396 5.46 -16.50 -7.69
CA ILE A 396 6.68 -16.21 -8.46
C ILE A 396 7.87 -17.00 -7.89
N GLY A 397 8.05 -17.02 -6.58
CA GLY A 397 9.15 -17.75 -5.93
C GLY A 397 9.08 -19.27 -6.19
N TRP A 398 7.90 -19.84 -6.02
CA TRP A 398 7.66 -21.27 -6.26
C TRP A 398 7.93 -21.66 -7.73
N ILE A 399 7.42 -20.88 -8.68
CA ILE A 399 7.66 -21.14 -10.10
C ILE A 399 9.14 -20.94 -10.45
N LYS A 400 9.80 -19.94 -9.86
CA LYS A 400 11.22 -19.69 -10.07
C LYS A 400 12.09 -20.86 -9.59
N ASP A 401 11.85 -21.44 -8.44
CA ASP A 401 12.56 -22.64 -7.95
C ASP A 401 12.30 -23.84 -8.87
N ALA A 402 11.05 -24.01 -9.34
CA ALA A 402 10.65 -25.14 -10.16
C ALA A 402 11.21 -25.05 -11.61
N THR A 403 11.36 -23.85 -12.17
CA THR A 403 11.69 -23.64 -13.60
C THR A 403 13.04 -22.98 -13.84
N GLY A 404 13.68 -22.44 -12.81
CA GLY A 404 14.90 -21.64 -12.94
C GLY A 404 14.68 -20.23 -13.54
N SER A 405 13.43 -19.82 -13.85
CA SER A 405 13.14 -18.59 -14.57
C SER A 405 11.99 -17.80 -13.96
N PHE A 406 12.07 -16.46 -14.03
CA PHE A 406 10.96 -15.58 -13.65
C PHE A 406 9.82 -15.56 -14.69
N ALA A 407 10.04 -16.03 -15.91
CA ALA A 407 9.08 -15.90 -17.02
C ALA A 407 7.68 -16.43 -16.67
N TRP A 408 7.59 -17.68 -16.27
CA TRP A 408 6.30 -18.29 -15.92
C TRP A 408 5.65 -17.69 -14.68
N GLY A 409 6.45 -17.22 -13.70
CA GLY A 409 5.97 -16.51 -12.54
C GLY A 409 5.35 -15.15 -12.90
N LEU A 410 6.02 -14.39 -13.79
CA LEU A 410 5.50 -13.13 -14.33
C LEU A 410 4.22 -13.36 -15.16
N ALA A 411 4.19 -14.40 -16.00
CA ALA A 411 3.02 -14.77 -16.77
C ALA A 411 1.82 -15.12 -15.88
N ALA A 412 2.04 -15.90 -14.81
CA ALA A 412 1.00 -16.23 -13.84
C ALA A 412 0.45 -14.99 -13.12
N VAL A 413 1.33 -14.07 -12.72
CA VAL A 413 0.92 -12.82 -12.07
C VAL A 413 0.24 -11.87 -13.05
N ALA A 414 0.62 -11.83 -14.32
CA ALA A 414 -0.04 -11.06 -15.38
C ALA A 414 -1.49 -11.51 -15.63
N ALA A 415 -1.80 -12.77 -15.39
CA ALA A 415 -3.17 -13.28 -15.47
C ALA A 415 -4.12 -12.63 -14.45
N CYS A 416 -3.60 -12.11 -13.31
CA CYS A 416 -4.42 -11.49 -12.29
C CYS A 416 -5.03 -10.15 -12.75
N PRO A 417 -4.27 -9.15 -13.25
CA PRO A 417 -4.87 -7.95 -13.83
C PRO A 417 -5.67 -8.24 -15.12
N ALA A 418 -5.33 -9.29 -15.88
CA ALA A 418 -6.15 -9.72 -17.02
C ALA A 418 -7.54 -10.22 -16.59
N ALA A 419 -7.61 -11.03 -15.53
CA ALA A 419 -8.88 -11.43 -14.94
C ALA A 419 -9.65 -10.24 -14.35
N ALA A 420 -8.95 -9.32 -13.68
CA ALA A 420 -9.54 -8.08 -13.18
C ALA A 420 -10.14 -7.23 -14.31
N LEU A 421 -9.46 -7.14 -15.47
CA LEU A 421 -9.96 -6.47 -16.66
C LEU A 421 -11.27 -7.08 -17.14
N ILE A 422 -11.34 -8.41 -17.25
CA ILE A 422 -12.57 -9.10 -17.69
C ILE A 422 -13.72 -8.79 -16.74
N ILE A 423 -13.48 -8.82 -15.44
CA ILE A 423 -14.49 -8.51 -14.42
C ILE A 423 -14.91 -7.02 -14.52
N ALA A 424 -13.96 -6.10 -14.69
CA ALA A 424 -14.26 -4.67 -14.83
C ALA A 424 -15.14 -4.39 -16.08
N LEU A 425 -14.83 -5.03 -17.21
CA LEU A 425 -15.63 -4.94 -18.42
C LEU A 425 -17.03 -5.57 -18.25
N ALA A 426 -17.14 -6.66 -17.49
CA ALA A 426 -18.42 -7.30 -17.19
C ALA A 426 -19.32 -6.47 -16.26
N LEU A 427 -18.74 -5.63 -15.38
CA LEU A 427 -19.52 -4.66 -14.60
C LEU A 427 -20.19 -3.60 -15.47
N GLY A 428 -19.61 -3.30 -16.63
CA GLY A 428 -20.18 -2.42 -17.65
C GLY A 428 -20.20 -0.94 -17.23
N HIS A 429 -20.57 -0.08 -18.18
CA HIS A 429 -20.83 1.33 -17.95
C HIS A 429 -22.19 1.52 -17.26
N ASP A 430 -22.17 1.75 -15.95
CA ASP A 430 -23.36 2.20 -15.23
C ASP A 430 -23.21 3.70 -14.94
N ARG A 431 -24.12 4.51 -15.48
CA ARG A 431 -24.14 5.97 -15.26
C ARG A 431 -24.24 6.35 -13.78
N ALA A 432 -24.68 5.44 -12.91
CA ALA A 432 -24.67 5.63 -11.48
C ALA A 432 -23.24 5.59 -10.90
N LEU A 433 -22.31 4.87 -11.54
CA LEU A 433 -20.90 4.75 -11.14
C LEU A 433 -20.05 5.97 -11.58
N GLU A 434 -20.56 6.73 -12.55
CA GLU A 434 -19.85 7.84 -13.21
C GLU A 434 -20.32 9.22 -12.75
N LYS A 435 -21.39 9.31 -11.92
CA LYS A 435 -21.84 10.58 -11.35
C LYS A 435 -20.92 11.04 -10.23
N ALA A 436 -20.52 12.30 -10.30
CA ALA A 436 -19.91 12.97 -9.14
C ALA A 436 -20.90 12.94 -7.97
N PRO A 437 -20.41 12.79 -6.72
CA PRO A 437 -21.25 13.02 -5.55
C PRO A 437 -21.86 14.43 -5.64
N ASP A 438 -23.19 14.53 -5.45
CA ASP A 438 -23.90 15.81 -5.44
C ASP A 438 -23.19 16.78 -4.46
N GLY A 439 -22.63 17.86 -4.95
CA GLY A 439 -21.94 18.87 -4.16
C GLY A 439 -20.45 19.07 -4.46
N ALA A 440 -19.84 18.31 -5.37
CA ALA A 440 -18.46 18.57 -5.80
C ALA A 440 -18.41 19.79 -6.75
N HIS A 441 -18.39 20.99 -6.18
CA HIS A 441 -18.07 22.19 -6.95
C HIS A 441 -16.60 22.11 -7.39
N ARG A 442 -16.37 22.36 -8.69
CA ARG A 442 -15.05 22.56 -9.29
C ARG A 442 -14.35 23.68 -8.52
N VAL A 443 -13.26 23.36 -7.84
CA VAL A 443 -12.31 24.33 -7.31
C VAL A 443 -10.94 24.02 -7.93
#